data_f7da6c2ecda3c9092088f3b7ea6e64b0
#
_entry.id   f7da6c2ecda3c9092088f3b7ea6e64b0
#
_cell.length_a   1.000
_cell.length_b   1.000
_cell.length_c   1.000
_cell.angle_alpha   90.00
_cell.angle_beta   90.00
_cell.angle_gamma   90.00
#
_symmetry.space_group_name_H-M   'P 1'
#
loop_
_entity.id
_entity.type
_entity.pdbx_description
1 polymer ?
#
loop_
_entity_poly.entity_id
_entity_poly.type
_entity_poly.pdbx_seq_one_letter_code
_entity_poly.pdbx_strand_id
1 'polypeptide(L)'
;MGYERRSRLSGKQQGRLIDLFVAGATARAAAEIAGVNRNTARTFYHRLRQLIASKLPSYDLSGEVEADESYFGGVRKGRRGRAAAGKVPVFGLLKRGGKVFTAIIPNAKARTLLPIIREQVPPDSIVYTDSFRAYDVLDVSEFHHRRVNHSKVFVTKRGHHINGIENF
;
A
#
# COMPACT_ATOMS: atom_id res chain seq x y z
N MET A 1 -5.06 33.09 -3.80
CA MET A 1 -4.21 32.56 -4.91
C MET A 1 -2.85 32.20 -4.36
N GLY A 2 -2.52 30.92 -4.25
CA GLY A 2 -1.21 30.46 -3.79
C GLY A 2 -0.17 30.67 -4.90
N TYR A 3 0.98 31.19 -4.56
CA TYR A 3 2.12 31.37 -5.45
C TYR A 3 2.67 30.00 -5.86
N GLU A 4 2.34 29.53 -7.04
CA GLU A 4 2.93 28.31 -7.62
C GLU A 4 4.40 28.60 -8.04
N ARG A 5 5.33 28.11 -7.25
CA ARG A 5 6.75 28.17 -7.59
C ARG A 5 6.99 27.38 -8.89
N ARG A 6 7.39 28.08 -9.94
CA ARG A 6 7.83 27.43 -11.19
C ARG A 6 9.01 26.48 -10.90
N SER A 7 8.93 25.28 -11.46
CA SER A 7 10.03 24.31 -11.38
C SER A 7 11.30 24.90 -11.99
N ARG A 8 12.44 24.72 -11.31
CA ARG A 8 13.77 25.08 -11.89
C ARG A 8 14.29 24.04 -12.87
N LEU A 9 13.59 22.92 -13.04
CA LEU A 9 13.93 21.89 -14.01
C LEU A 9 13.50 22.32 -15.41
N SER A 10 14.39 22.14 -16.40
CA SER A 10 14.03 22.29 -17.81
C SER A 10 13.01 21.21 -18.21
N GLY A 11 12.25 21.45 -19.29
CA GLY A 11 11.32 20.45 -19.83
C GLY A 11 12.01 19.13 -20.18
N LYS A 12 13.23 19.18 -20.72
CA LYS A 12 14.05 18.00 -21.04
C LYS A 12 14.40 17.19 -19.78
N GLN A 13 14.78 17.88 -18.68
CA GLN A 13 15.06 17.21 -17.40
C GLN A 13 13.81 16.59 -16.78
N GLN A 14 12.67 17.28 -16.86
CA GLN A 14 11.40 16.77 -16.36
C GLN A 14 10.98 15.49 -17.13
N GLY A 15 11.01 15.53 -18.48
CA GLY A 15 10.72 14.36 -19.31
C GLY A 15 11.64 13.19 -18.95
N ARG A 16 12.95 13.43 -18.86
CA ARG A 16 13.92 12.38 -18.49
C ARG A 16 13.64 11.77 -17.12
N LEU A 17 13.26 12.59 -16.14
CA LEU A 17 12.89 12.09 -14.80
C LEU A 17 11.60 11.28 -14.84
N ILE A 18 10.62 11.64 -15.69
CA ILE A 18 9.40 10.86 -15.87
C ILE A 18 9.71 9.50 -16.48
N ASP A 19 10.50 9.45 -17.55
CA ASP A 19 10.91 8.20 -18.21
C ASP A 19 11.60 7.26 -17.22
N LEU A 20 12.52 7.80 -16.42
CA LEU A 20 13.24 7.04 -15.40
C LEU A 20 12.34 6.59 -14.24
N PHE A 21 11.33 7.40 -13.90
CA PHE A 21 10.31 7.02 -12.90
C PHE A 21 9.47 5.83 -13.39
N VAL A 22 9.02 5.87 -14.63
CA VAL A 22 8.25 4.78 -15.27
C VAL A 22 9.10 3.52 -15.40
N ALA A 23 10.40 3.67 -15.70
CA ALA A 23 11.35 2.55 -15.75
C ALA A 23 11.73 1.98 -14.37
N GLY A 24 11.14 2.48 -13.26
CA GLY A 24 11.41 1.99 -11.91
C GLY A 24 12.76 2.42 -11.32
N ALA A 25 13.47 3.35 -11.94
CA ALA A 25 14.76 3.83 -11.42
C ALA A 25 14.57 4.57 -10.09
N THR A 26 15.52 4.37 -9.15
CA THR A 26 15.50 5.13 -7.90
C THR A 26 15.74 6.63 -8.17
N ALA A 27 15.19 7.51 -7.31
CA ALA A 27 15.41 8.95 -7.44
C ALA A 27 16.90 9.34 -7.38
N ARG A 28 17.74 8.51 -6.74
CA ARG A 28 19.21 8.70 -6.71
C ARG A 28 19.81 8.46 -8.09
N ALA A 29 19.55 7.30 -8.69
CA ALA A 29 20.04 6.97 -10.02
C ALA A 29 19.48 7.94 -11.08
N ALA A 30 18.20 8.28 -10.98
CA ALA A 30 17.57 9.24 -11.89
C ALA A 30 18.19 10.65 -11.80
N ALA A 31 18.61 11.08 -10.61
CA ALA A 31 19.29 12.36 -10.44
C ALA A 31 20.61 12.41 -11.24
N GLU A 32 21.42 11.36 -11.13
CA GLU A 32 22.69 11.24 -11.85
C GLU A 32 22.48 11.21 -13.36
N ILE A 33 21.57 10.37 -13.84
CA ILE A 33 21.27 10.20 -15.27
C ILE A 33 20.67 11.47 -15.91
N ALA A 34 19.80 12.18 -15.17
CA ALA A 34 19.16 13.40 -15.63
C ALA A 34 20.01 14.69 -15.41
N GLY A 35 21.16 14.58 -14.75
CA GLY A 35 22.01 15.71 -14.42
C GLY A 35 21.35 16.73 -13.49
N VAL A 36 20.63 16.25 -12.46
CA VAL A 36 19.93 17.11 -11.50
C VAL A 36 20.35 16.79 -10.06
N ASN A 37 20.12 17.74 -9.16
CA ASN A 37 20.39 17.51 -7.74
C ASN A 37 19.49 16.38 -7.18
N ARG A 38 20.06 15.52 -6.33
CA ARG A 38 19.40 14.37 -5.70
C ARG A 38 18.12 14.74 -4.95
N ASN A 39 18.13 15.85 -4.19
CA ASN A 39 16.94 16.30 -3.47
C ASN A 39 15.87 16.80 -4.45
N THR A 40 16.25 17.41 -5.56
CA THR A 40 15.33 17.83 -6.62
C THR A 40 14.63 16.62 -7.25
N ALA A 41 15.37 15.57 -7.63
CA ALA A 41 14.80 14.34 -8.16
C ALA A 41 13.87 13.66 -7.14
N ARG A 42 14.28 13.59 -5.87
CA ARG A 42 13.44 13.04 -4.80
C ARG A 42 12.12 13.80 -4.64
N THR A 43 12.16 15.12 -4.64
CA THR A 43 10.97 15.97 -4.53
C THR A 43 10.09 15.83 -5.76
N PHE A 44 10.68 15.75 -6.95
CA PHE A 44 9.95 15.54 -8.20
C PHE A 44 9.23 14.19 -8.20
N TYR A 45 9.90 13.11 -7.83
CA TYR A 45 9.30 11.78 -7.70
C TYR A 45 8.19 11.73 -6.64
N HIS A 46 8.37 12.44 -5.52
CA HIS A 46 7.34 12.53 -4.49
C HIS A 46 6.07 13.21 -5.05
N ARG A 47 6.23 14.32 -5.78
CA ARG A 47 5.11 15.02 -6.43
C ARG A 47 4.43 14.17 -7.50
N LEU A 48 5.18 13.40 -8.29
CA LEU A 48 4.60 12.45 -9.24
C LEU A 48 3.72 11.41 -8.52
N ARG A 49 4.21 10.83 -7.41
CA ARG A 49 3.41 9.88 -6.63
C ARG A 49 2.15 10.52 -6.05
N GLN A 50 2.24 11.74 -5.55
CA GLN A 50 1.07 12.47 -5.06
C GLN A 50 0.05 12.74 -6.19
N LEU A 51 0.53 13.14 -7.36
CA LEU A 51 -0.33 13.36 -8.53
C LEU A 51 -1.01 12.04 -8.97
N ILE A 52 -0.26 10.96 -9.05
CA ILE A 52 -0.80 9.64 -9.38
C ILE A 52 -1.87 9.25 -8.34
N ALA A 53 -1.55 9.33 -7.04
CA ALA A 53 -2.49 9.01 -5.97
C ALA A 53 -3.78 9.85 -6.04
N SER A 54 -3.68 11.13 -6.37
CA SER A 54 -4.85 12.02 -6.51
C SER A 54 -5.72 11.73 -7.74
N LYS A 55 -5.19 10.97 -8.70
CA LYS A 55 -5.89 10.61 -9.96
C LYS A 55 -6.34 9.16 -9.98
N LEU A 56 -5.95 8.36 -8.99
CA LEU A 56 -6.45 7.00 -8.89
C LEU A 56 -7.96 7.04 -8.64
N PRO A 57 -8.75 6.30 -9.45
CA PRO A 57 -10.19 6.21 -9.21
C PRO A 57 -10.45 5.46 -7.89
N SER A 58 -11.56 5.76 -7.25
CA SER A 58 -12.13 4.89 -6.22
C SER A 58 -12.43 3.54 -6.86
N TYR A 59 -11.96 2.45 -6.26
CA TYR A 59 -12.16 1.12 -6.78
C TYR A 59 -13.24 0.40 -5.98
N ASP A 60 -14.16 -0.21 -6.68
CA ASP A 60 -15.04 -1.22 -6.11
C ASP A 60 -14.24 -2.53 -5.94
N LEU A 61 -13.99 -2.91 -4.69
CA LEU A 61 -13.31 -4.13 -4.32
C LEU A 61 -14.32 -5.26 -4.02
N SER A 62 -15.36 -5.40 -4.84
CA SER A 62 -16.36 -6.47 -4.72
C SER A 62 -15.79 -7.87 -4.97
N GLY A 63 -16.38 -8.89 -4.37
CA GLY A 63 -16.03 -10.30 -4.56
C GLY A 63 -14.97 -10.80 -3.57
N GLU A 64 -13.87 -11.36 -4.05
CA GLU A 64 -12.80 -11.91 -3.20
C GLU A 64 -11.70 -10.88 -2.96
N VAL A 65 -11.46 -10.52 -1.70
CA VAL A 65 -10.51 -9.49 -1.29
C VAL A 65 -9.56 -10.07 -0.24
N GLU A 66 -8.27 -9.88 -0.44
CA GLU A 66 -7.23 -10.19 0.54
C GLU A 66 -6.89 -8.92 1.32
N ALA A 67 -6.77 -9.02 2.65
CA ALA A 67 -6.44 -7.89 3.52
C ALA A 67 -5.24 -8.24 4.40
N ASP A 68 -4.26 -7.34 4.43
CA ASP A 68 -3.05 -7.48 5.24
C ASP A 68 -2.47 -6.11 5.61
N GLU A 69 -1.61 -6.07 6.63
CA GLU A 69 -0.86 -4.89 6.98
C GLU A 69 0.65 -5.10 6.90
N SER A 70 1.33 -4.13 6.31
CA SER A 70 2.79 -4.07 6.21
C SER A 70 3.37 -2.89 6.98
N TYR A 71 4.58 -3.05 7.51
CA TYR A 71 5.24 -2.05 8.33
C TYR A 71 6.50 -1.53 7.65
N PHE A 72 6.41 -0.34 7.07
CA PHE A 72 7.51 0.31 6.36
C PHE A 72 8.41 1.10 7.30
N GLY A 73 9.72 0.95 7.15
CA GLY A 73 10.74 1.70 7.91
C GLY A 73 12.04 0.92 8.02
N GLY A 74 13.12 1.63 8.39
CA GLY A 74 14.45 1.03 8.51
C GLY A 74 14.54 -0.03 9.62
N VAL A 75 15.51 -0.93 9.48
CA VAL A 75 15.88 -1.89 10.54
C VAL A 75 16.54 -1.11 11.68
N ARG A 76 15.97 -1.18 12.88
CA ARG A 76 16.60 -0.66 14.10
C ARG A 76 17.14 -1.81 14.95
N LYS A 77 18.40 -1.69 15.37
CA LYS A 77 19.03 -2.65 16.30
C LYS A 77 18.21 -2.74 17.60
N GLY A 78 17.90 -3.95 18.05
CA GLY A 78 17.36 -4.23 19.39
C GLY A 78 15.84 -4.43 19.50
N ARG A 79 15.01 -4.09 18.51
CA ARG A 79 13.57 -4.39 18.55
C ARG A 79 13.08 -4.92 17.21
N ARG A 80 12.60 -6.15 17.22
CA ARG A 80 11.97 -6.81 16.05
C ARG A 80 10.43 -6.77 16.19
N GLY A 81 9.72 -6.83 15.06
CA GLY A 81 8.27 -6.98 15.02
C GLY A 81 7.48 -5.70 14.78
N ARG A 82 6.15 -5.82 14.88
CA ARG A 82 5.14 -4.78 14.61
C ARG A 82 5.29 -3.55 15.50
N ALA A 83 5.86 -3.69 16.70
CA ALA A 83 6.03 -2.60 17.68
C ALA A 83 7.36 -1.85 17.59
N ALA A 84 8.18 -2.06 16.56
CA ALA A 84 9.45 -1.33 16.40
C ALA A 84 9.16 0.15 16.11
N ALA A 85 9.60 1.03 17.03
CA ALA A 85 9.33 2.47 16.95
C ALA A 85 9.81 3.09 15.63
N GLY A 86 8.95 3.90 15.01
CA GLY A 86 9.25 4.63 13.77
C GLY A 86 8.95 3.86 12.49
N LYS A 87 8.30 2.70 12.55
CA LYS A 87 7.69 2.07 11.38
C LYS A 87 6.35 2.71 11.06
N VAL A 88 6.07 2.86 9.79
CA VAL A 88 4.79 3.37 9.28
C VAL A 88 3.95 2.17 8.87
N PRO A 89 2.84 1.89 9.56
CA PRO A 89 1.95 0.82 9.15
C PRO A 89 1.13 1.24 7.92
N VAL A 90 1.07 0.36 6.94
CA VAL A 90 0.28 0.51 5.73
C VAL A 90 -0.67 -0.67 5.65
N PHE A 91 -1.94 -0.38 5.50
CA PHE A 91 -2.97 -1.38 5.29
C PHE A 91 -3.24 -1.55 3.80
N GLY A 92 -3.33 -2.78 3.35
CA GLY A 92 -3.59 -3.15 1.96
C GLY A 92 -4.86 -3.98 1.82
N LEU A 93 -5.61 -3.73 0.75
CA LEU A 93 -6.72 -4.54 0.27
C LEU A 93 -6.43 -4.89 -1.19
N LEU A 94 -6.38 -6.17 -1.52
CA LEU A 94 -6.17 -6.66 -2.88
C LEU A 94 -7.42 -7.42 -3.35
N LYS A 95 -8.11 -6.90 -4.34
CA LYS A 95 -9.13 -7.68 -5.07
C LYS A 95 -8.42 -8.75 -5.90
N ARG A 96 -8.79 -10.01 -5.73
CA ARG A 96 -8.20 -11.11 -6.50
C ARG A 96 -8.38 -10.90 -8.00
N GLY A 97 -7.27 -11.05 -8.73
CA GLY A 97 -7.23 -10.82 -10.17
C GLY A 97 -7.29 -9.35 -10.58
N GLY A 98 -7.07 -8.40 -9.66
CA GLY A 98 -7.24 -7.02 -10.03
C GLY A 98 -6.55 -5.97 -9.17
N LYS A 99 -7.31 -5.17 -8.51
CA LYS A 99 -6.96 -3.85 -8.00
C LYS A 99 -6.47 -3.91 -6.57
N VAL A 100 -5.55 -3.01 -6.23
CA VAL A 100 -5.02 -2.84 -4.88
C VAL A 100 -5.40 -1.47 -4.36
N PHE A 101 -5.91 -1.44 -3.13
CA PHE A 101 -6.06 -0.25 -2.33
C PHE A 101 -5.04 -0.27 -1.19
N THR A 102 -4.39 0.84 -0.91
CA THR A 102 -3.47 0.97 0.23
C THR A 102 -3.73 2.26 1.00
N ALA A 103 -3.62 2.19 2.33
CA ALA A 103 -3.75 3.35 3.20
C ALA A 103 -2.70 3.34 4.31
N ILE A 104 -2.11 4.49 4.60
CA ILE A 104 -1.32 4.67 5.81
C ILE A 104 -2.27 4.73 6.99
N ILE A 105 -2.03 3.90 8.00
CA ILE A 105 -2.88 3.80 9.19
C ILE A 105 -2.10 4.18 10.45
N PRO A 106 -2.76 4.74 11.47
CA PRO A 106 -2.10 5.06 12.74
C PRO A 106 -1.73 3.81 13.55
N ASN A 107 -2.48 2.73 13.36
CA ASN A 107 -2.26 1.44 14.02
C ASN A 107 -3.12 0.35 13.34
N ALA A 108 -2.76 -0.93 13.55
CA ALA A 108 -3.51 -2.08 13.03
C ALA A 108 -4.54 -2.60 14.08
N LYS A 109 -5.37 -1.75 14.64
CA LYS A 109 -6.46 -2.15 15.54
C LYS A 109 -7.76 -2.32 14.77
N ALA A 110 -8.63 -3.21 15.22
CA ALA A 110 -9.94 -3.45 14.61
C ALA A 110 -10.73 -2.15 14.34
N ARG A 111 -10.75 -1.21 15.30
CA ARG A 111 -11.41 0.09 15.16
C ARG A 111 -10.84 0.99 14.06
N THR A 112 -9.62 0.71 13.59
CA THR A 112 -8.97 1.43 12.48
C THR A 112 -9.20 0.71 11.17
N LEU A 113 -9.12 -0.62 11.16
CA LEU A 113 -9.19 -1.43 9.95
C LEU A 113 -10.62 -1.59 9.44
N LEU A 114 -11.58 -1.88 10.34
CA LEU A 114 -12.97 -2.14 9.94
C LEU A 114 -13.64 -1.00 9.16
N PRO A 115 -13.52 0.29 9.56
CA PRO A 115 -14.07 1.39 8.77
C PRO A 115 -13.50 1.46 7.36
N ILE A 116 -12.19 1.21 7.19
CA ILE A 116 -11.53 1.21 5.88
C ILE A 116 -12.06 0.06 5.02
N ILE A 117 -12.21 -1.14 5.61
CA ILE A 117 -12.77 -2.28 4.87
C ILE A 117 -14.19 -1.97 4.43
N ARG A 118 -15.04 -1.44 5.30
CA ARG A 118 -16.43 -1.06 5.00
C ARG A 118 -16.56 0.01 3.91
N GLU A 119 -15.61 0.93 3.86
CA GLU A 119 -15.61 2.00 2.84
C GLU A 119 -15.21 1.48 1.46
N GLN A 120 -14.30 0.49 1.41
CA GLN A 120 -13.67 0.05 0.16
C GLN A 120 -14.25 -1.27 -0.37
N VAL A 121 -14.86 -2.08 0.48
CA VAL A 121 -15.34 -3.43 0.16
C VAL A 121 -16.85 -3.48 0.34
N PRO A 122 -17.63 -3.79 -0.71
CA PRO A 122 -19.07 -3.96 -0.59
C PRO A 122 -19.45 -5.10 0.36
N PRO A 123 -20.62 -5.00 1.03
CA PRO A 123 -21.19 -6.11 1.79
C PRO A 123 -21.26 -7.41 0.97
N ASP A 124 -21.35 -8.54 1.66
CA ASP A 124 -21.38 -9.90 1.07
C ASP A 124 -20.12 -10.31 0.32
N SER A 125 -19.07 -9.48 0.30
CA SER A 125 -17.77 -9.86 -0.24
C SER A 125 -17.04 -10.85 0.67
N ILE A 126 -16.18 -11.69 0.09
CA ILE A 126 -15.34 -12.61 0.83
C ILE A 126 -14.04 -11.90 1.18
N VAL A 127 -13.75 -11.74 2.48
CA VAL A 127 -12.52 -11.11 2.95
C VAL A 127 -11.57 -12.15 3.53
N TYR A 128 -10.41 -12.30 2.92
CA TYR A 128 -9.33 -13.18 3.37
C TYR A 128 -8.33 -12.38 4.21
N THR A 129 -7.99 -12.89 5.40
CA THR A 129 -6.99 -12.28 6.28
C THR A 129 -6.08 -13.35 6.86
N ASP A 130 -4.98 -12.92 7.49
CA ASP A 130 -4.23 -13.78 8.41
C ASP A 130 -5.03 -14.03 9.72
N SER A 131 -4.40 -14.73 10.66
CA SER A 131 -5.00 -15.02 11.97
C SER A 131 -4.79 -13.91 13.01
N PHE A 132 -4.50 -12.67 12.58
CA PHE A 132 -4.33 -11.55 13.49
C PHE A 132 -5.66 -11.13 14.14
N ARG A 133 -5.67 -11.01 15.48
CA ARG A 133 -6.89 -10.74 16.27
C ARG A 133 -7.64 -9.46 15.89
N ALA A 134 -6.99 -8.49 15.26
CA ALA A 134 -7.68 -7.29 14.81
C ALA A 134 -8.77 -7.56 13.76
N TYR A 135 -8.69 -8.70 13.07
CA TYR A 135 -9.67 -9.14 12.08
C TYR A 135 -10.83 -9.96 12.68
N ASP A 136 -10.81 -10.30 13.99
CA ASP A 136 -11.88 -11.06 14.64
C ASP A 136 -13.25 -10.37 14.51
N VAL A 137 -13.25 -9.05 14.42
CA VAL A 137 -14.46 -8.24 14.21
C VAL A 137 -15.17 -8.53 12.87
N LEU A 138 -14.46 -9.09 11.89
CA LEU A 138 -15.04 -9.46 10.61
C LEU A 138 -15.94 -10.70 10.69
N ASP A 139 -15.77 -11.56 11.72
CA ASP A 139 -16.58 -12.77 11.91
C ASP A 139 -18.06 -12.47 12.22
N VAL A 140 -18.33 -11.27 12.75
CA VAL A 140 -19.68 -10.78 13.11
C VAL A 140 -20.09 -9.56 12.27
N SER A 141 -19.42 -9.37 11.14
CA SER A 141 -19.68 -8.25 10.22
C SER A 141 -20.53 -8.69 9.03
N GLU A 142 -20.76 -7.74 8.12
CA GLU A 142 -21.45 -7.93 6.84
C GLU A 142 -20.65 -8.66 5.77
N PHE A 143 -19.43 -9.16 6.10
CA PHE A 143 -18.52 -9.82 5.15
C PHE A 143 -18.43 -11.32 5.42
N HIS A 144 -18.15 -12.10 4.39
CA HIS A 144 -17.80 -13.53 4.51
C HIS A 144 -16.32 -13.67 4.86
N HIS A 145 -15.97 -13.64 6.14
CA HIS A 145 -14.58 -13.70 6.60
C HIS A 145 -13.98 -15.09 6.42
N ARG A 146 -12.76 -15.16 5.89
CA ARG A 146 -11.96 -16.38 5.70
C ARG A 146 -10.54 -16.17 6.22
N ARG A 147 -10.17 -16.88 7.28
CA ARG A 147 -8.83 -16.81 7.87
C ARG A 147 -7.90 -17.82 7.24
N VAL A 148 -6.69 -17.39 6.94
CA VAL A 148 -5.58 -18.21 6.47
C VAL A 148 -4.50 -18.24 7.54
N ASN A 149 -4.21 -19.43 8.06
CA ASN A 149 -3.15 -19.59 9.07
C ASN A 149 -1.83 -19.97 8.38
N HIS A 150 -1.01 -18.97 8.08
CA HIS A 150 0.28 -19.14 7.38
C HIS A 150 1.31 -19.97 8.17
N SER A 151 1.17 -20.08 9.50
CA SER A 151 2.06 -20.92 10.30
C SER A 151 1.84 -22.43 10.07
N LYS A 152 0.71 -22.81 9.46
CA LYS A 152 0.35 -24.21 9.20
C LYS A 152 0.23 -24.56 7.72
N VAL A 153 -0.23 -23.62 6.88
CA VAL A 153 -0.56 -23.91 5.46
C VAL A 153 -0.43 -22.64 4.63
N PHE A 154 0.35 -22.66 3.55
CA PHE A 154 0.41 -21.55 2.59
C PHE A 154 -0.87 -21.38 1.77
N VAL A 155 -1.55 -22.48 1.50
CA VAL A 155 -2.84 -22.52 0.80
C VAL A 155 -3.71 -23.57 1.49
N THR A 156 -4.92 -23.21 1.87
CA THR A 156 -5.84 -24.19 2.47
C THR A 156 -6.28 -25.24 1.42
N LYS A 157 -6.77 -26.40 1.86
CA LYS A 157 -7.32 -27.45 0.96
C LYS A 157 -8.44 -26.93 0.03
N ARG A 158 -9.06 -25.78 0.37
CA ARG A 158 -10.11 -25.11 -0.43
C ARG A 158 -9.56 -23.95 -1.28
N GLY A 159 -8.23 -23.81 -1.43
CA GLY A 159 -7.60 -22.77 -2.24
C GLY A 159 -7.56 -21.37 -1.58
N HIS A 160 -7.88 -21.25 -0.29
CA HIS A 160 -7.81 -19.95 0.39
C HIS A 160 -6.36 -19.58 0.69
N HIS A 161 -5.95 -18.37 0.32
CA HIS A 161 -4.62 -17.80 0.56
C HIS A 161 -4.71 -16.26 0.62
N ILE A 162 -3.64 -15.62 1.09
CA ILE A 162 -3.43 -14.17 1.03
C ILE A 162 -2.09 -13.83 0.36
N ASN A 163 -1.56 -14.78 -0.43
CA ASN A 163 -0.26 -14.63 -1.09
C ASN A 163 -0.21 -13.46 -2.07
N GLY A 164 -1.35 -13.02 -2.59
CA GLY A 164 -1.43 -11.87 -3.48
C GLY A 164 -1.01 -10.59 -2.79
N ILE A 165 -1.62 -10.28 -1.65
CA ILE A 165 -1.33 -9.04 -0.91
C ILE A 165 0.03 -9.10 -0.20
N GLU A 166 0.48 -10.28 0.26
CA GLU A 166 1.81 -10.45 0.88
C GLU A 166 2.96 -10.21 -0.11
N ASN A 167 2.75 -10.50 -1.40
CA ASN A 167 3.76 -10.35 -2.47
C ASN A 167 3.64 -9.01 -3.22
N PHE A 168 2.72 -8.14 -2.86
CA PHE A 168 2.54 -6.82 -3.43
C PHE A 168 3.41 -5.79 -2.72
#